data_9e22a462e4e5560e356454471469b3b2
#
_entry.id   9e22a462e4e5560e356454471469b3b2
#
_cell.length_a   1.000
_cell.length_b   1.000
_cell.length_c   1.000
_cell.angle_alpha   90.00
_cell.angle_beta   90.00
_cell.angle_gamma   90.00
#
_symmetry.space_group_name_H-M   'P 1'
#
loop_
_entity.id
_entity.type
_entity.pdbx_description
1 polymer ?
#
loop_
_entity_poly.entity_id
_entity_poly.type
_entity_poly.pdbx_seq_one_letter_code
_entity_poly.pdbx_strand_id
1 'polypeptide(L)'
;MTEKIKKTEAFLRARLKESPYFQEHPEAGAYRLEHTFRVARIGMSIARAEGMDPEAMAMACLLHDVSYCRWSAASTQEDWLNHGRESARIARPFLESLGLPPDVTGEICYG
;
A
#
# COMPACT_ATOMS: atom_id res chain seq x y z
N MET A 1 -16.76 3.87 2.64
CA MET A 1 -15.31 4.13 2.65
C MET A 1 -15.01 5.56 2.96
N THR A 2 -13.98 5.80 3.76
CA THR A 2 -13.59 7.16 4.12
C THR A 2 -12.85 7.83 2.96
N GLU A 3 -12.76 9.14 3.00
CA GLU A 3 -12.04 9.94 2.00
C GLU A 3 -10.55 9.57 1.97
N LYS A 4 -9.94 9.35 3.13
CA LYS A 4 -8.53 8.96 3.20
C LYS A 4 -8.27 7.59 2.57
N ILE A 5 -9.17 6.64 2.76
CA ILE A 5 -9.06 5.31 2.12
C ILE A 5 -9.17 5.46 0.61
N LYS A 6 -10.12 6.25 0.12
CA LYS A 6 -10.28 6.49 -1.32
C LYS A 6 -9.05 7.13 -1.94
N LYS A 7 -8.46 8.11 -1.27
CA LYS A 7 -7.22 8.76 -1.72
C LYS A 7 -6.06 7.79 -1.74
N THR A 8 -5.99 6.90 -0.74
CA THR A 8 -4.94 5.87 -0.67
C THR A 8 -5.07 4.87 -1.81
N GLU A 9 -6.31 4.44 -2.12
CA GLU A 9 -6.55 3.56 -3.26
C GLU A 9 -6.14 4.21 -4.57
N ALA A 10 -6.46 5.50 -4.76
CA ALA A 10 -6.09 6.24 -5.96
C ALA A 10 -4.57 6.36 -6.07
N PHE A 11 -3.90 6.63 -4.96
CA PHE A 11 -2.43 6.69 -4.92
C PHE A 11 -1.81 5.36 -5.32
N LEU A 12 -2.30 4.26 -4.73
CA LEU A 12 -1.81 2.92 -5.04
C LEU A 12 -1.99 2.59 -6.52
N ARG A 13 -3.16 2.85 -7.09
CA ARG A 13 -3.42 2.60 -8.52
C ARG A 13 -2.45 3.38 -9.41
N ALA A 14 -2.24 4.66 -9.10
CA ALA A 14 -1.36 5.52 -9.88
C ALA A 14 0.08 5.03 -9.81
N ARG A 15 0.54 4.65 -8.62
CA ARG A 15 1.92 4.17 -8.45
C ARG A 15 2.15 2.83 -9.13
N LEU A 16 1.23 1.89 -9.03
CA LEU A 16 1.40 0.58 -9.67
C LEU A 16 1.42 0.67 -11.20
N LYS A 17 0.75 1.65 -11.78
CA LYS A 17 0.82 1.90 -13.22
C LYS A 17 2.22 2.27 -13.70
N GLU A 18 3.06 2.78 -12.80
CA GLU A 18 4.43 3.15 -13.13
C GLU A 18 5.37 1.94 -13.19
N SER A 19 4.95 0.77 -12.71
CA SER A 19 5.80 -0.41 -12.68
C SER A 19 6.09 -0.94 -14.09
N PRO A 20 7.36 -0.99 -14.52
CA PRO A 20 7.71 -1.59 -15.81
C PRO A 20 7.23 -3.04 -15.94
N TYR A 21 7.30 -3.81 -14.84
CA TYR A 21 6.84 -5.19 -14.84
C TYR A 21 5.34 -5.28 -15.11
N PHE A 22 4.52 -4.45 -14.45
CA PHE A 22 3.08 -4.47 -14.65
C PHE A 22 2.64 -3.86 -15.98
N GLN A 23 3.45 -2.99 -16.57
CA GLN A 23 3.21 -2.49 -17.92
C GLN A 23 3.35 -3.61 -18.95
N GLU A 24 4.32 -4.51 -18.75
CA GLU A 24 4.52 -5.68 -19.60
C GLU A 24 3.54 -6.82 -19.27
N HIS A 25 3.07 -6.88 -18.04
CA HIS A 25 2.17 -7.93 -17.54
C HIS A 25 0.94 -7.32 -16.89
N PRO A 26 0.00 -6.77 -17.69
CA PRO A 26 -1.17 -6.07 -17.12
C PRO A 26 -2.04 -6.95 -16.22
N GLU A 27 -2.14 -8.25 -16.51
CA GLU A 27 -2.92 -9.17 -15.68
C GLU A 27 -2.31 -9.30 -14.28
N ALA A 28 -0.99 -9.28 -14.18
CA ALA A 28 -0.30 -9.34 -12.88
C ALA A 28 -0.59 -8.10 -12.06
N GLY A 29 -0.62 -6.93 -12.70
CA GLY A 29 -0.98 -5.68 -12.01
C GLY A 29 -2.42 -5.68 -11.52
N ALA A 30 -3.35 -6.13 -12.34
CA ALA A 30 -4.76 -6.24 -11.97
C ALA A 30 -4.94 -7.23 -10.81
N TYR A 31 -4.26 -8.36 -10.84
CA TYR A 31 -4.29 -9.34 -9.77
C TYR A 31 -3.76 -8.74 -8.45
N ARG A 32 -2.65 -8.01 -8.53
CA ARG A 32 -2.04 -7.38 -7.34
C ARG A 32 -2.97 -6.36 -6.70
N LEU A 33 -3.64 -5.53 -7.51
CA LEU A 33 -4.60 -4.57 -7.01
C LEU A 33 -5.78 -5.24 -6.32
N GLU A 34 -6.37 -6.24 -6.96
CA GLU A 34 -7.49 -6.99 -6.39
C GLU A 34 -7.10 -7.66 -5.08
N HIS A 35 -5.94 -8.30 -5.06
CA HIS A 35 -5.41 -8.93 -3.86
C HIS A 35 -5.24 -7.92 -2.72
N THR A 36 -4.64 -6.76 -3.01
CA THR A 36 -4.39 -5.73 -2.02
C THR A 36 -5.70 -5.16 -1.47
N PHE A 37 -6.69 -4.92 -2.32
CA PHE A 37 -8.00 -4.44 -1.88
C PHE A 37 -8.71 -5.48 -1.00
N ARG A 38 -8.58 -6.76 -1.33
CA ARG A 38 -9.17 -7.84 -0.53
C ARG A 38 -8.51 -7.90 0.85
N VAL A 39 -7.19 -7.81 0.91
CA VAL A 39 -6.43 -7.81 2.17
C VAL A 39 -6.86 -6.60 3.03
N ALA A 40 -7.04 -5.43 2.41
CA ALA A 40 -7.48 -4.24 3.14
C ALA A 40 -8.87 -4.43 3.76
N ARG A 41 -9.82 -5.03 3.02
CA ARG A 41 -11.16 -5.31 3.56
C ARG A 41 -11.12 -6.29 4.74
N ILE A 42 -10.30 -7.33 4.63
CA ILE A 42 -10.11 -8.30 5.71
C ILE A 42 -9.49 -7.60 6.92
N GLY A 43 -8.46 -6.79 6.69
CA GLY A 43 -7.79 -6.03 7.75
C GLY A 43 -8.74 -5.09 8.49
N MET A 44 -9.63 -4.41 7.77
CA MET A 44 -10.64 -3.54 8.38
C MET A 44 -11.59 -4.34 9.28
N SER A 45 -12.03 -5.52 8.84
CA SER A 45 -12.92 -6.37 9.64
C SER A 45 -12.23 -6.83 10.93
N ILE A 46 -10.97 -7.23 10.84
CA ILE A 46 -10.18 -7.62 12.00
C ILE A 46 -10.00 -6.44 12.96
N ALA A 47 -9.68 -5.28 12.42
CA ALA A 47 -9.48 -4.08 13.24
C ALA A 47 -10.75 -3.71 14.02
N ARG A 48 -11.91 -3.79 13.37
CA ARG A 48 -13.19 -3.52 14.04
C ARG A 48 -13.45 -4.51 15.16
N ALA A 49 -13.17 -5.79 14.93
CA ALA A 49 -13.37 -6.84 15.93
C ALA A 49 -12.43 -6.66 17.13
N GLU A 50 -11.22 -6.16 16.90
CA GLU A 50 -10.19 -5.98 17.94
C GLU A 50 -10.22 -4.59 18.57
N GLY A 51 -11.13 -3.71 18.17
CA GLY A 51 -11.19 -2.36 18.71
C GLY A 51 -10.10 -1.43 18.24
N MET A 52 -9.47 -1.75 17.09
CA MET A 52 -8.44 -0.93 16.47
C MET A 52 -9.06 0.00 15.42
N ASP A 53 -8.29 1.00 14.97
CA ASP A 53 -8.75 1.93 13.96
C ASP A 53 -8.82 1.24 12.58
N PRO A 54 -10.02 1.01 12.03
CA PRO A 54 -10.14 0.34 10.72
C PRO A 54 -9.62 1.19 9.57
N GLU A 55 -9.69 2.52 9.65
CA GLU A 55 -9.16 3.39 8.60
C GLU A 55 -7.64 3.27 8.50
N ALA A 56 -6.93 3.36 9.64
CA ALA A 56 -5.48 3.21 9.65
C ALA A 56 -5.07 1.82 9.19
N MET A 57 -5.80 0.78 9.58
CA MET A 57 -5.53 -0.59 9.15
C MET A 57 -5.69 -0.74 7.64
N ALA A 58 -6.76 -0.18 7.06
CA ALA A 58 -6.99 -0.24 5.62
C ALA A 58 -5.86 0.46 4.86
N MET A 59 -5.44 1.63 5.33
CA MET A 59 -4.34 2.37 4.69
C MET A 59 -3.03 1.59 4.77
N ALA A 60 -2.72 0.99 5.91
CA ALA A 60 -1.54 0.16 6.08
C ALA A 60 -1.56 -1.03 5.11
N CYS A 61 -2.70 -1.73 5.01
CA CYS A 61 -2.84 -2.86 4.10
C CYS A 61 -2.70 -2.45 2.63
N LEU A 62 -3.29 -1.30 2.25
CA LEU A 62 -3.20 -0.80 0.88
C LEU A 62 -1.77 -0.43 0.49
N LEU A 63 -0.98 0.06 1.44
CA LEU A 63 0.35 0.58 1.15
C LEU A 63 1.48 -0.41 1.41
N HIS A 64 1.19 -1.58 2.02
CA HIS A 64 2.26 -2.48 2.43
C HIS A 64 3.12 -3.00 1.27
N ASP A 65 2.57 -3.10 0.07
CA ASP A 65 3.26 -3.57 -1.13
C ASP A 65 3.39 -2.51 -2.22
N VAL A 66 3.26 -1.22 -1.87
CA VAL A 66 3.32 -0.16 -2.90
C VAL A 66 4.66 -0.13 -3.64
N SER A 67 5.73 -0.70 -3.06
CA SER A 67 7.04 -0.79 -3.70
C SER A 67 7.02 -1.57 -5.02
N TYR A 68 5.98 -2.37 -5.26
CA TYR A 68 5.82 -3.03 -6.56
C TYR A 68 5.78 -2.04 -7.73
N CYS A 69 5.51 -0.76 -7.47
CA CYS A 69 5.57 0.28 -8.51
C CYS A 69 6.95 0.41 -9.14
N ARG A 70 8.00 -0.05 -8.46
CA ARG A 70 9.39 -0.03 -8.95
C ARG A 70 9.87 -1.36 -9.49
N TRP A 71 9.02 -2.38 -9.46
CA TRP A 71 9.41 -3.70 -9.92
C TRP A 71 9.58 -3.74 -11.42
N SER A 72 10.59 -4.50 -11.87
CA SER A 72 10.90 -4.77 -13.27
C SER A 72 11.41 -6.19 -13.40
N ALA A 73 11.65 -6.64 -14.64
CA ALA A 73 12.24 -7.96 -14.87
C ALA A 73 13.65 -8.08 -14.26
N ALA A 74 14.31 -6.95 -13.98
CA ALA A 74 15.65 -6.92 -13.37
C ALA A 74 15.62 -6.92 -11.85
N SER A 75 14.44 -6.93 -11.21
CA SER A 75 14.34 -6.94 -9.76
C SER A 75 14.95 -8.22 -9.18
N THR A 76 15.70 -8.07 -8.07
CA THR A 76 16.44 -9.17 -7.44
C THR A 76 15.72 -9.65 -6.19
N GLN A 77 16.23 -10.76 -5.62
CA GLN A 77 15.74 -11.26 -4.33
C GLN A 77 15.98 -10.24 -3.22
N GLU A 78 17.10 -9.51 -3.28
CA GLU A 78 17.39 -8.45 -2.32
C GLU A 78 16.35 -7.34 -2.39
N ASP A 79 15.93 -6.94 -3.59
CA ASP A 79 14.87 -5.96 -3.77
C ASP A 79 13.57 -6.45 -3.13
N TRP A 80 13.27 -7.73 -3.30
CA TRP A 80 12.08 -8.33 -2.70
C TRP A 80 12.16 -8.32 -1.17
N LEU A 81 13.32 -8.64 -0.60
CA LEU A 81 13.50 -8.64 0.85
C LEU A 81 13.38 -7.23 1.47
N ASN A 82 13.67 -6.20 0.69
CA ASN A 82 13.60 -4.81 1.14
C ASN A 82 12.28 -4.12 0.80
N HIS A 83 11.30 -4.85 0.26
CA HIS A 83 10.06 -4.24 -0.24
C HIS A 83 9.29 -3.49 0.86
N GLY A 84 9.32 -3.96 2.10
CA GLY A 84 8.64 -3.29 3.20
C GLY A 84 9.20 -1.89 3.47
N ARG A 85 10.52 -1.75 3.47
CA ARG A 85 11.20 -0.46 3.65
C ARG A 85 10.93 0.48 2.48
N GLU A 86 10.97 -0.06 1.26
CA GLU A 86 10.69 0.73 0.07
C GLU A 86 9.23 1.20 0.05
N SER A 87 8.30 0.33 0.44
CA SER A 87 6.89 0.71 0.54
C SER A 87 6.70 1.84 1.55
N ALA A 88 7.34 1.76 2.72
CA ALA A 88 7.26 2.80 3.74
C ALA A 88 7.85 4.12 3.21
N ARG A 89 8.97 4.06 2.52
CA ARG A 89 9.62 5.25 1.93
C ARG A 89 8.73 5.92 0.88
N ILE A 90 8.07 5.14 0.04
CA ILE A 90 7.18 5.66 -0.99
C ILE A 90 5.90 6.22 -0.35
N ALA A 91 5.36 5.54 0.65
CA ALA A 91 4.09 5.92 1.27
C ALA A 91 4.18 7.14 2.17
N ARG A 92 5.31 7.35 2.85
CA ARG A 92 5.43 8.41 3.87
C ARG A 92 5.11 9.81 3.34
N PRO A 93 5.67 10.29 2.22
CA PRO A 93 5.32 11.62 1.72
C PRO A 93 3.84 11.77 1.41
N PHE A 94 3.22 10.71 0.88
CA PHE A 94 1.79 10.71 0.59
C PHE A 94 0.98 10.84 1.89
N LEU A 95 1.31 10.06 2.92
CA LEU A 95 0.60 10.09 4.20
C LEU A 95 0.76 11.46 4.87
N GLU A 96 1.94 12.06 4.79
CA GLU A 96 2.18 13.40 5.31
C GLU A 96 1.34 14.43 4.57
N SER A 97 1.13 14.26 3.26
CA SER A 97 0.29 15.15 2.47
C SER A 97 -1.19 15.10 2.86
N LEU A 98 -1.62 14.03 3.51
CA LEU A 98 -2.99 13.91 4.03
C LEU A 98 -3.17 14.61 5.38
N GLY A 99 -2.09 15.15 5.96
CA GLY A 99 -2.16 15.85 7.23
C GLY A 99 -2.22 14.93 8.43
N LEU A 100 -1.80 13.66 8.30
CA LEU A 100 -1.81 12.72 9.41
C LEU A 100 -0.70 13.07 10.42
N PRO A 101 -0.97 12.89 11.74
CA PRO A 101 0.06 13.07 12.75
C PRO A 101 1.25 12.11 12.54
N PRO A 102 2.48 12.50 12.91
CA PRO A 102 3.66 11.64 12.71
C PRO A 102 3.56 10.26 13.33
N ASP A 103 2.93 10.13 14.50
CA ASP A 103 2.74 8.84 15.17
C ASP A 103 1.81 7.93 14.36
N VAL A 104 0.72 8.46 13.81
CA VAL A 104 -0.20 7.69 12.95
C VAL A 104 0.51 7.28 11.65
N THR A 105 1.26 8.20 11.03
CA THR A 105 2.05 7.91 9.84
C THR A 105 3.04 6.77 10.12
N GLY A 106 3.73 6.82 11.25
CA GLY A 106 4.66 5.77 11.66
C GLY A 106 3.98 4.42 11.85
N GLU A 107 2.80 4.39 12.47
CA GLU A 107 2.04 3.16 12.65
C GLU A 107 1.65 2.55 11.31
N ILE A 108 1.21 3.35 10.36
CA ILE A 108 0.83 2.87 9.03
C ILE A 108 2.04 2.32 8.28
N CYS A 109 3.18 3.02 8.36
CA CYS A 109 4.39 2.61 7.64
C CYS A 109 5.09 1.39 8.25
N TYR A 110 5.11 1.28 9.58
CA TYR A 110 5.97 0.31 10.28
C TYR A 110 5.24 -0.59 11.25
N GLY A 111 3.98 -0.33 11.46
CA GLY A 111 3.16 -1.12 12.36
C GLY A 111 2.53 -2.30 11.71
#